data_f30db83c767952d25f6559342b2e681f
#
_entry.id   f30db83c767952d25f6559342b2e681f
#
_cell.length_a   1.000
_cell.length_b   1.000
_cell.length_c   1.000
_cell.angle_alpha   90.00
_cell.angle_beta   90.00
_cell.angle_gamma   90.00
#
_symmetry.space_group_name_H-M   'P 1'
#
loop_
_entity.id
_entity.type
_entity.pdbx_description
1 polymer ?
#
loop_
_entity_poly.entity_id
_entity_poly.type
_entity_poly.pdbx_seq_one_letter_code
_entity_poly.pdbx_strand_id
1 'polypeptide(L)'
;MLTGKTYLITGIADEHSLAMYVAKKIKENGGQVICTGLGVSQFHDNLSDKAKSFLDHTFKDFQDSVHQELGKDTMTEILDVSLEASIQEFCDKLKSKNIKLDGFLHAIAMDKTIRNKVVKPLLDVTFQEFCDAMEVSAYSLISLT
;
A
#
# COMPACT_ATOMS: atom_id res chain seq x y z
N MET A 1 17.77 -15.22 -10.40
CA MET A 1 16.94 -14.71 -11.50
C MET A 1 15.47 -14.86 -11.14
N LEU A 2 14.68 -13.78 -11.28
CA LEU A 2 13.27 -13.73 -10.86
C LEU A 2 12.30 -13.81 -12.06
N THR A 3 12.80 -14.23 -13.22
CA THR A 3 12.00 -14.33 -14.45
C THR A 3 10.77 -15.23 -14.27
N GLY A 4 9.60 -14.71 -14.67
CA GLY A 4 8.32 -15.41 -14.54
C GLY A 4 7.71 -15.38 -13.14
N LYS A 5 8.33 -14.66 -12.20
CA LYS A 5 7.83 -14.49 -10.82
C LYS A 5 7.17 -13.14 -10.66
N THR A 6 6.10 -13.11 -9.86
CA THR A 6 5.30 -11.90 -9.58
C THR A 6 5.29 -11.61 -8.08
N TYR A 7 5.56 -10.36 -7.73
CA TYR A 7 5.63 -9.91 -6.34
C TYR A 7 4.67 -8.75 -6.10
N LEU A 8 3.97 -8.81 -4.98
CA LEU A 8 3.19 -7.69 -4.48
C LEU A 8 4.09 -6.77 -3.65
N ILE A 9 4.06 -5.48 -3.92
CA ILE A 9 4.81 -4.45 -3.19
C ILE A 9 3.82 -3.45 -2.60
N THR A 10 3.79 -3.38 -1.29
CA THR A 10 2.97 -2.41 -0.54
C THR A 10 3.84 -1.36 0.14
N GLY A 11 3.28 -0.22 0.47
CA GLY A 11 3.97 0.82 1.26
C GLY A 11 4.98 1.66 0.48
N ILE A 12 4.81 1.77 -0.85
CA ILE A 12 5.53 2.77 -1.63
C ILE A 12 4.93 4.15 -1.30
N ALA A 13 5.72 5.00 -0.66
CA ALA A 13 5.35 6.38 -0.36
C ALA A 13 5.78 7.35 -1.48
N ASP A 14 6.97 7.15 -2.01
CA ASP A 14 7.59 7.95 -3.05
C ASP A 14 8.74 7.16 -3.74
N GLU A 15 9.44 7.83 -4.66
CA GLU A 15 10.57 7.26 -5.40
C GLU A 15 11.80 6.92 -4.53
N HIS A 16 11.87 7.45 -3.31
CA HIS A 16 12.98 7.25 -2.38
C HIS A 16 12.66 6.17 -1.32
N SER A 17 11.43 5.65 -1.30
CA SER A 17 11.01 4.67 -0.32
C SER A 17 11.76 3.34 -0.48
N LEU A 18 11.99 2.65 0.65
CA LEU A 18 12.60 1.32 0.64
C LEU A 18 11.81 0.34 -0.24
N ALA A 19 10.49 0.43 -0.21
CA ALA A 19 9.62 -0.41 -1.03
C ALA A 19 9.85 -0.18 -2.55
N MET A 20 10.04 1.07 -2.97
CA MET A 20 10.38 1.40 -4.37
C MET A 20 11.74 0.81 -4.75
N TYR A 21 12.74 0.92 -3.87
CA TYR A 21 14.06 0.34 -4.11
C TYR A 21 13.98 -1.19 -4.31
N VAL A 22 13.22 -1.88 -3.47
CA VAL A 22 13.01 -3.34 -3.61
C VAL A 22 12.29 -3.68 -4.91
N ALA A 23 11.24 -2.91 -5.28
CA ALA A 23 10.52 -3.10 -6.54
C ALA A 23 11.45 -2.96 -7.76
N LYS A 24 12.32 -1.93 -7.78
CA LYS A 24 13.36 -1.77 -8.81
C LYS A 24 14.26 -2.99 -8.90
N LYS A 25 14.75 -3.49 -7.76
CA LYS A 25 15.63 -4.66 -7.73
C LYS A 25 14.96 -5.94 -8.23
N ILE A 26 13.67 -6.11 -7.97
CA ILE A 26 12.90 -7.23 -8.52
C ILE A 26 12.81 -7.11 -10.05
N LYS A 27 12.45 -5.96 -10.59
CA LYS A 27 12.37 -5.74 -12.05
C LYS A 27 13.72 -5.87 -12.74
N GLU A 28 14.80 -5.32 -12.17
CA GLU A 28 16.17 -5.49 -12.67
C GLU A 28 16.59 -6.96 -12.79
N ASN A 29 16.04 -7.84 -11.94
CA ASN A 29 16.30 -9.27 -11.96
C ASN A 29 15.27 -10.08 -12.76
N GLY A 30 14.43 -9.41 -13.57
CA GLY A 30 13.47 -10.03 -14.48
C GLY A 30 12.15 -10.45 -13.85
N GLY A 31 11.88 -10.05 -12.59
CA GLY A 31 10.60 -10.26 -11.92
C GLY A 31 9.56 -9.23 -12.33
N GLN A 32 8.30 -9.55 -12.09
CA GLN A 32 7.17 -8.63 -12.21
C GLN A 32 6.76 -8.12 -10.84
N VAL A 33 6.26 -6.90 -10.79
CA VAL A 33 5.75 -6.31 -9.56
C VAL A 33 4.34 -5.77 -9.77
N ILE A 34 3.52 -5.88 -8.72
CA ILE A 34 2.24 -5.23 -8.58
C ILE A 34 2.40 -4.29 -7.39
N CYS A 35 2.14 -3.02 -7.58
CA CYS A 35 2.31 -2.00 -6.55
C CYS A 35 0.95 -1.53 -6.06
N THR A 36 0.78 -1.40 -4.74
CA THR A 36 -0.47 -0.89 -4.17
C THR A 36 -0.25 0.40 -3.41
N GLY A 37 -1.21 1.30 -3.53
CA GLY A 37 -1.26 2.58 -2.85
C GLY A 37 -2.62 2.86 -2.23
N LEU A 38 -2.66 3.79 -1.29
CA LEU A 38 -3.90 4.26 -0.70
C LEU A 38 -4.60 5.22 -1.66
N GLY A 39 -5.87 4.99 -1.92
CA GLY A 39 -6.70 5.80 -2.81
C GLY A 39 -8.18 5.74 -2.43
N VAL A 40 -9.02 6.48 -3.14
CA VAL A 40 -10.46 6.40 -2.94
C VAL A 40 -10.99 5.11 -3.55
N SER A 41 -11.80 4.39 -2.78
CA SER A 41 -12.54 3.20 -3.21
C SER A 41 -14.01 3.33 -2.82
N GLN A 42 -14.85 2.41 -3.29
CA GLN A 42 -16.25 2.32 -2.91
C GLN A 42 -16.50 2.14 -1.40
N PHE A 43 -15.47 1.78 -0.64
CA PHE A 43 -15.56 1.61 0.82
C PHE A 43 -15.34 2.91 1.60
N HIS A 44 -15.07 4.02 0.91
CA HIS A 44 -14.82 5.34 1.51
C HIS A 44 -16.03 6.28 1.41
N ASP A 45 -17.26 5.74 1.38
CA ASP A 45 -18.49 6.54 1.19
C ASP A 45 -18.68 7.62 2.27
N ASN A 46 -18.25 7.34 3.51
CA ASN A 46 -18.41 8.24 4.65
C ASN A 46 -17.32 9.32 4.77
N LEU A 47 -16.37 9.37 3.85
CA LEU A 47 -15.34 10.41 3.86
C LEU A 47 -15.87 11.72 3.28
N SER A 48 -15.41 12.84 3.86
CA SER A 48 -15.67 14.17 3.30
C SER A 48 -15.03 14.32 1.91
N ASP A 49 -15.59 15.21 1.08
CA ASP A 49 -15.06 15.49 -0.27
C ASP A 49 -13.58 15.91 -0.22
N LYS A 50 -13.19 16.66 0.81
CA LYS A 50 -11.78 17.04 1.03
C LYS A 50 -10.89 15.82 1.28
N ALA A 51 -11.37 14.84 2.07
CA ALA A 51 -10.61 13.62 2.34
C ALA A 51 -10.52 12.73 1.09
N LYS A 52 -11.62 12.61 0.33
CA LYS A 52 -11.63 11.89 -0.96
C LYS A 52 -10.66 12.52 -1.95
N SER A 53 -10.71 13.84 -2.12
CA SER A 53 -9.77 14.56 -3.01
C SER A 53 -8.31 14.37 -2.58
N PHE A 54 -8.01 14.34 -1.28
CA PHE A 54 -6.67 14.07 -0.78
C PHE A 54 -6.21 12.64 -1.15
N LEU A 55 -7.08 11.63 -0.98
CA LEU A 55 -6.75 10.25 -1.32
C LEU A 55 -6.56 10.06 -2.83
N ASP A 56 -7.37 10.72 -3.66
CA ASP A 56 -7.22 10.67 -5.12
C ASP A 56 -5.89 11.25 -5.58
N HIS A 57 -5.50 12.41 -5.03
CA HIS A 57 -4.18 12.99 -5.32
C HIS A 57 -3.05 12.08 -4.85
N THR A 58 -3.17 11.52 -3.63
CA THR A 58 -2.17 10.61 -3.09
C THR A 58 -1.99 9.37 -3.97
N PHE A 59 -3.08 8.79 -4.47
CA PHE A 59 -2.99 7.64 -5.36
C PHE A 59 -2.41 8.01 -6.73
N LYS A 60 -2.77 9.16 -7.26
CA LYS A 60 -2.22 9.64 -8.52
C LYS A 60 -0.72 9.90 -8.43
N ASP A 61 -0.25 10.58 -7.39
CA ASP A 61 1.17 10.84 -7.17
C ASP A 61 1.95 9.52 -7.01
N PHE A 62 1.39 8.57 -6.27
CA PHE A 62 1.93 7.21 -6.16
C PHE A 62 2.02 6.52 -7.52
N GLN A 63 0.95 6.55 -8.32
CA GLN A 63 0.90 5.90 -9.63
C GLN A 63 1.90 6.52 -10.60
N ASP A 64 1.98 7.85 -10.62
CA ASP A 64 2.92 8.59 -11.47
C ASP A 64 4.37 8.23 -11.09
N SER A 65 4.69 8.16 -9.78
CA SER A 65 6.00 7.75 -9.28
C SER A 65 6.34 6.31 -9.66
N VAL A 66 5.40 5.38 -9.49
CA VAL A 66 5.57 3.97 -9.88
C VAL A 66 5.81 3.85 -11.38
N HIS A 67 5.02 4.52 -12.21
CA HIS A 67 5.16 4.45 -13.66
C HIS A 67 6.43 5.11 -14.18
N GLN A 68 6.88 6.18 -13.54
CA GLN A 68 8.16 6.83 -13.87
C GLN A 68 9.34 5.93 -13.56
N GLU A 69 9.34 5.26 -12.41
CA GLU A 69 10.48 4.50 -11.90
C GLU A 69 10.52 3.03 -12.36
N LEU A 70 9.36 2.43 -12.56
CA LEU A 70 9.24 0.99 -12.86
C LEU A 70 8.67 0.70 -14.25
N GLY A 71 8.23 1.73 -14.98
CA GLY A 71 7.64 1.62 -16.31
C GLY A 71 6.11 1.63 -16.31
N LYS A 72 5.54 2.18 -17.39
CA LYS A 72 4.08 2.38 -17.55
C LYS A 72 3.26 1.10 -17.59
N ASP A 73 3.89 -0.02 -17.81
CA ASP A 73 3.31 -1.37 -17.81
C ASP A 73 3.16 -1.96 -16.40
N THR A 74 3.73 -1.32 -15.39
CA THR A 74 3.65 -1.77 -14.01
C THR A 74 2.23 -1.62 -13.47
N MET A 75 1.66 -2.74 -13.02
CA MET A 75 0.31 -2.76 -12.45
C MET A 75 0.27 -2.01 -11.12
N THR A 76 -0.65 -1.07 -11.01
CA THR A 76 -0.94 -0.32 -9.78
C THR A 76 -2.40 -0.54 -9.39
N GLU A 77 -2.66 -0.76 -8.09
CA GLU A 77 -4.01 -0.99 -7.58
C GLU A 77 -4.21 -0.23 -6.26
N ILE A 78 -5.45 0.17 -6.00
CA ILE A 78 -5.84 0.75 -4.71
C ILE A 78 -5.96 -0.38 -3.69
N LEU A 79 -5.37 -0.19 -2.52
CA LEU A 79 -5.50 -1.10 -1.40
C LEU A 79 -5.44 -0.33 -0.08
N ASP A 80 -6.53 -0.32 0.66
CA ASP A 80 -6.58 0.12 2.04
C ASP A 80 -6.58 -1.11 2.96
N VAL A 81 -5.46 -1.34 3.62
CA VAL A 81 -5.27 -2.52 4.50
C VAL A 81 -5.99 -2.40 5.84
N SER A 82 -6.55 -1.23 6.16
CA SER A 82 -7.43 -1.04 7.33
C SER A 82 -8.87 -1.49 7.08
N LEU A 83 -9.21 -1.85 5.83
CA LEU A 83 -10.55 -2.24 5.41
C LEU A 83 -10.53 -3.65 4.83
N GLU A 84 -11.09 -4.62 5.55
CA GLU A 84 -11.16 -6.02 5.12
C GLU A 84 -11.82 -6.17 3.74
N ALA A 85 -12.86 -5.38 3.47
CA ALA A 85 -13.53 -5.37 2.17
C ALA A 85 -12.60 -4.91 1.02
N SER A 86 -11.69 -3.97 1.27
CA SER A 86 -10.68 -3.55 0.29
C SER A 86 -9.66 -4.66 0.02
N ILE A 87 -9.24 -5.37 1.04
CA ILE A 87 -8.35 -6.53 0.91
C ILE A 87 -9.04 -7.62 0.08
N GLN A 88 -10.29 -7.94 0.39
CA GLN A 88 -11.07 -8.95 -0.33
C GLN A 88 -11.24 -8.59 -1.81
N GLU A 89 -11.61 -7.34 -2.11
CA GLU A 89 -11.73 -6.85 -3.50
C GLU A 89 -10.41 -6.98 -4.26
N PHE A 90 -9.30 -6.61 -3.62
CA PHE A 90 -7.98 -6.74 -4.23
C PHE A 90 -7.63 -8.21 -4.51
N CYS A 91 -7.89 -9.12 -3.57
CA CYS A 91 -7.68 -10.55 -3.76
C CYS A 91 -8.53 -11.11 -4.92
N ASP A 92 -9.79 -10.69 -5.01
CA ASP A 92 -10.70 -11.13 -6.08
C ASP A 92 -10.27 -10.58 -7.45
N LYS A 93 -9.73 -9.37 -7.50
CA LYS A 93 -9.09 -8.83 -8.71
C LYS A 93 -7.91 -9.69 -9.16
N LEU A 94 -7.01 -10.09 -8.25
CA LEU A 94 -5.88 -10.96 -8.60
C LEU A 94 -6.36 -12.32 -9.11
N LYS A 95 -7.36 -12.91 -8.44
CA LYS A 95 -7.97 -14.18 -8.86
C LYS A 95 -8.61 -14.08 -10.25
N SER A 96 -9.40 -13.03 -10.51
CA SER A 96 -10.07 -12.83 -11.80
C SER A 96 -9.09 -12.69 -12.97
N LYS A 97 -7.93 -12.10 -12.71
CA LYS A 97 -6.82 -11.97 -13.66
C LYS A 97 -5.90 -13.20 -13.71
N ASN A 98 -6.23 -14.27 -12.94
CA ASN A 98 -5.40 -15.48 -12.79
C ASN A 98 -3.94 -15.17 -12.39
N ILE A 99 -3.74 -14.14 -11.57
CA ILE A 99 -2.42 -13.74 -11.09
C ILE A 99 -2.09 -14.55 -9.84
N LYS A 100 -0.92 -15.18 -9.84
CA LYS A 100 -0.34 -15.84 -8.67
C LYS A 100 0.85 -15.03 -8.18
N LEU A 101 0.90 -14.80 -6.90
CA LEU A 101 2.04 -14.14 -6.26
C LEU A 101 3.07 -15.18 -5.82
N ASP A 102 4.34 -14.95 -6.13
CA ASP A 102 5.48 -15.72 -5.63
C ASP A 102 6.00 -15.18 -4.29
N GLY A 103 5.60 -13.98 -3.93
CA GLY A 103 5.92 -13.36 -2.67
C GLY A 103 5.37 -11.95 -2.57
N PHE A 104 5.43 -11.36 -1.38
CA PHE A 104 5.07 -9.97 -1.22
C PHE A 104 5.96 -9.25 -0.20
N LEU A 105 6.09 -7.94 -0.38
CA LEU A 105 6.72 -7.03 0.56
C LEU A 105 5.64 -6.22 1.27
N HIS A 106 5.54 -6.41 2.58
CA HIS A 106 4.74 -5.56 3.44
C HIS A 106 5.63 -4.46 4.03
N ALA A 107 5.51 -3.24 3.52
CA ALA A 107 6.26 -2.08 3.98
C ALA A 107 5.34 -0.94 4.43
N ILE A 108 4.16 -1.32 4.94
CA ILE A 108 3.16 -0.38 5.44
C ILE A 108 3.41 -0.13 6.92
N ALA A 109 3.41 1.14 7.29
CA ALA A 109 3.37 1.57 8.68
C ALA A 109 2.56 2.86 8.78
N MET A 110 1.73 2.97 9.80
CA MET A 110 0.95 4.17 10.06
C MET A 110 0.86 4.44 11.54
N ASP A 111 1.16 5.67 11.93
CA ASP A 111 0.89 6.19 13.26
C ASP A 111 -0.08 7.37 13.16
N LYS A 112 -1.33 7.14 13.59
CA LYS A 112 -2.37 8.18 13.60
C LYS A 112 -2.12 9.27 14.65
N THR A 113 -1.18 9.05 15.58
CA THR A 113 -0.81 10.04 16.60
C THR A 113 0.12 11.13 16.06
N ILE A 114 0.76 10.89 14.92
CA ILE A 114 1.57 11.88 14.22
C ILE A 114 0.64 12.79 13.41
N ARG A 115 0.44 14.01 13.91
CA ARG A 115 -0.37 15.01 13.21
C ARG A 115 0.44 16.29 13.00
N ASN A 116 0.36 16.85 11.79
CA ASN A 116 1.05 18.10 11.45
C ASN A 116 2.55 18.07 11.80
N LYS A 117 3.22 16.93 11.61
CA LYS A 117 4.64 16.71 11.96
C LYS A 117 4.94 16.82 13.48
N VAL A 118 3.92 16.80 14.32
CA VAL A 118 4.06 16.74 15.78
C VAL A 118 3.79 15.32 16.24
N VAL A 119 4.77 14.75 16.92
CA VAL A 119 4.66 13.41 17.53
C VAL A 119 4.06 13.56 18.93
N LYS A 120 3.04 12.78 19.23
CA LYS A 120 2.45 12.71 20.57
C LYS A 120 3.47 12.09 21.55
N PRO A 121 3.67 12.65 22.75
CA PRO A 121 4.53 12.03 23.75
C PRO A 121 4.11 10.59 24.05
N LEU A 122 5.08 9.69 24.20
CA LEU A 122 4.82 8.25 24.38
C LEU A 122 3.87 7.96 25.56
N LEU A 123 4.03 8.70 26.66
CA LEU A 123 3.20 8.50 27.86
C LEU A 123 1.75 8.99 27.72
N ASP A 124 1.48 9.75 26.67
CA ASP A 124 0.12 10.28 26.38
C ASP A 124 -0.60 9.41 25.34
N VAL A 125 0.08 8.40 24.75
CA VAL A 125 -0.52 7.48 23.78
C VAL A 125 -1.53 6.59 24.49
N THR A 126 -2.77 6.59 23.98
CA THR A 126 -3.82 5.73 24.50
C THR A 126 -3.70 4.30 23.99
N PHE A 127 -4.31 3.34 24.67
CA PHE A 127 -4.38 1.95 24.23
C PHE A 127 -5.03 1.83 22.83
N GLN A 128 -6.07 2.60 22.56
CA GLN A 128 -6.73 2.59 21.26
C GLN A 128 -5.81 3.08 20.12
N GLU A 129 -5.07 4.16 20.35
CA GLU A 129 -4.11 4.66 19.36
C GLU A 129 -2.99 3.64 19.08
N PHE A 130 -2.53 2.93 20.12
CA PHE A 130 -1.60 1.83 19.95
C PHE A 130 -2.21 0.70 19.12
N CYS A 131 -3.44 0.27 19.43
CA CYS A 131 -4.13 -0.76 18.66
C CYS A 131 -4.30 -0.35 17.18
N ASP A 132 -4.70 0.89 16.92
CA ASP A 132 -4.85 1.43 15.56
C ASP A 132 -3.54 1.38 14.77
N ALA A 133 -2.42 1.72 15.41
CA ALA A 133 -1.11 1.64 14.77
C ALA A 133 -0.70 0.18 14.48
N MET A 134 -0.96 -0.73 15.40
CA MET A 134 -0.66 -2.16 15.24
C MET A 134 -1.55 -2.82 14.19
N GLU A 135 -2.81 -2.43 14.09
CA GLU A 135 -3.74 -2.92 13.06
C GLU A 135 -3.19 -2.68 11.65
N VAL A 136 -2.81 -1.44 11.35
CA VAL A 136 -2.31 -1.08 10.02
C VAL A 136 -0.87 -1.56 9.79
N SER A 137 0.00 -1.47 10.82
CA SER A 137 1.43 -1.70 10.63
C SER A 137 1.85 -3.16 10.79
N ALA A 138 1.07 -3.99 11.48
CA ALA A 138 1.44 -5.36 11.78
C ALA A 138 0.34 -6.37 11.42
N TYR A 139 -0.90 -6.16 11.90
CA TYR A 139 -1.99 -7.12 11.67
C TYR A 139 -2.37 -7.23 10.18
N SER A 140 -2.26 -6.15 9.43
CA SER A 140 -2.51 -6.15 7.99
C SER A 140 -1.60 -7.10 7.21
N LEU A 141 -0.42 -7.44 7.74
CA LEU A 141 0.42 -8.50 7.18
C LEU A 141 -0.31 -9.86 7.20
N ILE A 142 -0.98 -10.16 8.31
CA ILE A 142 -1.75 -11.41 8.47
C ILE A 142 -2.98 -11.39 7.55
N SER A 143 -3.67 -10.25 7.47
CA SER A 143 -4.88 -10.10 6.64
C SER A 143 -4.61 -10.24 5.14
N LEU A 144 -3.37 -10.00 4.70
CA LEU A 144 -2.95 -10.11 3.30
C LEU A 144 -2.40 -11.50 2.93
N THR A 145 -2.26 -12.41 3.89
CA THR A 145 -1.76 -13.78 3.66
C THR A 145 -2.87 -14.81 3.63
#